data_fe09e0bf2b397ca44aec53ca73bda6de
#
_entry.id   fe09e0bf2b397ca44aec53ca73bda6de
#
_cell.length_a   1.000
_cell.length_b   1.000
_cell.length_c   1.000
_cell.angle_alpha   90.00
_cell.angle_beta   90.00
_cell.angle_gamma   90.00
#
_symmetry.space_group_name_H-M   'P 1'
#
loop_
_entity.id
_entity.type
_entity.pdbx_description
1 polymer ?
#
loop_
_entity_poly.entity_id
_entity_poly.type
_entity_poly.pdbx_seq_one_letter_code
_entity_poly.pdbx_strand_id
1 'polypeptide(L)' 'YNESELKEMLNEAVNNENYERASKIRDELNRRKK' A
#
# COMPACT_ATOMS: atom_id res chain seq x y z
N TYR A 1 -5.46 10.09 -0.85
CA TYR A 1 -5.84 8.88 -0.10
C TYR A 1 -5.41 9.02 1.35
N ASN A 2 -6.20 8.50 2.24
CA ASN A 2 -5.79 8.50 3.64
C ASN A 2 -5.13 7.16 3.98
N GLU A 3 -4.66 7.07 5.21
CA GLU A 3 -3.88 5.92 5.65
C GLU A 3 -4.68 4.62 5.54
N SER A 4 -5.93 4.67 5.96
CA SER A 4 -6.76 3.47 5.92
C SER A 4 -6.93 2.95 4.51
N GLU A 5 -7.16 3.86 3.58
CA GLU A 5 -7.36 3.46 2.20
C GLU A 5 -6.09 2.87 1.61
N LEU A 6 -4.96 3.46 1.95
CA LEU A 6 -3.70 2.94 1.45
C LEU A 6 -3.44 1.52 1.97
N LYS A 7 -3.77 1.30 3.22
CA LYS A 7 -3.60 -0.03 3.79
C LYS A 7 -4.49 -1.06 3.10
N GLU A 8 -5.71 -0.66 2.81
CA GLU A 8 -6.62 -1.56 2.12
C GLU A 8 -6.13 -1.87 0.72
N MET A 9 -5.63 -0.84 0.04
CA MET A 9 -5.09 -1.05 -1.29
C MET A 9 -3.89 -1.98 -1.25
N LEU A 10 -3.05 -1.80 -0.25
CA LEU A 10 -1.89 -2.66 -0.09
C LEU A 10 -2.31 -4.10 0.12
N ASN A 11 -3.28 -4.31 1.00
CA ASN A 11 -3.76 -5.64 1.28
C ASN A 11 -4.32 -6.30 0.02
N GLU A 12 -5.07 -5.54 -0.75
CA GLU A 12 -5.67 -6.06 -1.96
C GLU A 12 -4.60 -6.40 -2.99
N ALA A 13 -3.59 -5.56 -3.09
CA ALA A 13 -2.51 -5.81 -4.03
C ALA A 13 -1.80 -7.12 -3.70
N VAL A 14 -1.56 -7.35 -2.42
CA VAL A 14 -0.91 -8.58 -1.99
C VAL A 14 -1.81 -9.78 -2.28
N ASN A 15 -3.10 -9.62 -2.05
CA ASN A 15 -4.04 -10.70 -2.33
C ASN A 15 -4.04 -11.10 -3.79
N ASN A 16 -3.83 -10.15 -4.65
CA ASN A 16 -3.78 -10.40 -6.09
C ASN A 16 -2.38 -10.72 -6.56
N GLU A 17 -1.47 -10.93 -5.63
CA GLU A 17 -0.09 -11.22 -5.96
C GLU A 17 0.53 -10.10 -6.80
N ASN A 18 0.03 -8.91 -6.61
CA ASN A 18 0.53 -7.74 -7.34
C ASN A 18 1.57 -7.03 -6.47
N TYR A 19 2.71 -7.67 -6.34
CA TYR A 19 3.71 -7.20 -5.38
C TYR A 19 4.33 -5.88 -5.80
N GLU A 20 4.41 -5.64 -7.11
CA GLU A 20 4.95 -4.39 -7.59
C GLU A 20 4.13 -3.22 -7.07
N ARG A 21 2.83 -3.35 -7.19
CA ARG A 21 1.93 -2.30 -6.72
C ARG A 21 1.97 -2.21 -5.20
N ALA A 22 2.01 -3.35 -4.55
CA ALA A 22 2.06 -3.37 -3.10
C ALA A 22 3.30 -2.64 -2.59
N SER A 23 4.40 -2.83 -3.27
CA SER A 23 5.63 -2.17 -2.89
C SER A 23 5.51 -0.67 -2.97
N LYS A 24 4.88 -0.18 -4.02
CA LYS A 24 4.70 1.26 -4.19
C LYS A 24 3.78 1.82 -3.12
N ILE A 25 2.71 1.11 -2.83
CA ILE A 25 1.78 1.57 -1.82
C ILE A 25 2.45 1.59 -0.46
N ARG A 26 3.27 0.60 -0.19
CA ARG A 26 3.99 0.55 1.06
C ARG A 26 4.95 1.73 1.18
N ASP A 27 5.61 2.06 0.08
CA ASP A 27 6.50 3.21 0.08
C ASP A 27 5.75 4.48 0.44
N GLU A 28 4.57 4.62 -0.11
CA GLU A 28 3.74 5.77 0.16
C GLU A 28 3.41 5.85 1.65
N LEU A 29 3.05 4.73 2.22
CA LEU A 29 2.73 4.69 3.65
C LEU A 29 3.93 5.05 4.49
N ASN A 30 5.09 4.56 4.11
CA ASN A 30 6.31 4.85 4.83
C ASN A 30 6.65 6.33 4.82
N ARG A 31 6.41 6.97 3.70
CA ARG A 31 6.68 8.38 3.59
C ARG A 31 5.80 9.19 4.53
N ARG A 32 4.56 8.76 4.68
CA ARG A 32 3.63 9.48 5.53
C ARG A 32 3.92 9.26 7.00
N LYS A 33 4.58 8.20 7.27
CA LYS A 33 4.79 7.80 8.65
C LYS A 33 5.89 8.56 9.34
N LYS A 34 6.49 9.45 8.70
CA LYS A 34 7.64 10.16 9.26
C LYS A 34 7.43 10.86 10.62
#